data_a20a79a5dacb6269f7d54e11102e6806
#
_entry.id   a20a79a5dacb6269f7d54e11102e6806
#
_cell.length_a   1.000
_cell.length_b   1.000
_cell.length_c   1.000
_cell.angle_alpha   90.00
_cell.angle_beta   90.00
_cell.angle_gamma   90.00
#
_symmetry.space_group_name_H-M   'P 1'
#
loop_
_entity.id
_entity.type
_entity.pdbx_description
1 polymer ?
#
loop_
_entity_poly.entity_id
_entity_poly.type
_entity_poly.pdbx_seq_one_letter_code
_entity_poly.pdbx_strand_id
1 'polypeptide(L)'
;NEETIAVFGLVNSTVFQDFPKLKIIVSHGGGAIPYQLGRFEAPSLRRGTGKRFSDGLRQLYYDTVLYTEDALRLLIKTVGADRCLFGTECPGTGSSVDPVTGRSMDNVKPMLENIETVSAADKQKIFCDNAKAVFNLK
;
A
#
# COMPACT_ATOMS: atom_id res chain seq x y z
N ASN A 1 -0.02 -2.24 13.77
CA ASN A 1 -1.46 -2.15 14.10
C ASN A 1 -2.00 -0.72 13.98
N GLU A 2 -1.18 0.29 14.26
CA GLU A 2 -1.59 1.70 14.23
C GLU A 2 -1.99 2.15 12.83
N GLU A 3 -1.25 1.76 11.79
CA GLU A 3 -1.59 2.01 10.39
C GLU A 3 -2.96 1.42 10.04
N THR A 4 -3.24 0.21 10.52
CA THR A 4 -4.53 -0.44 10.30
C THR A 4 -5.68 0.37 10.89
N ILE A 5 -5.53 0.87 12.11
CA ILE A 5 -6.53 1.69 12.80
C ILE A 5 -6.68 3.04 12.08
N ALA A 6 -5.57 3.66 11.71
CA ALA A 6 -5.56 4.93 10.98
C ALA A 6 -6.28 4.81 9.63
N VAL A 7 -5.96 3.80 8.83
CA VAL A 7 -6.62 3.55 7.54
C VAL A 7 -8.11 3.29 7.73
N PHE A 8 -8.48 2.46 8.71
CA PHE A 8 -9.89 2.20 9.01
C PHE A 8 -10.63 3.48 9.39
N GLY A 9 -10.03 4.34 10.22
CA GLY A 9 -10.59 5.64 10.60
C GLY A 9 -10.75 6.57 9.39
N LEU A 10 -9.72 6.74 8.59
CA LEU A 10 -9.72 7.61 7.40
C LEU A 10 -10.79 7.20 6.38
N VAL A 11 -10.85 5.92 6.04
CA VAL A 11 -11.82 5.39 5.06
C VAL A 11 -13.27 5.55 5.53
N ASN A 12 -13.51 5.48 6.84
CA ASN A 12 -14.85 5.63 7.42
C ASN A 12 -15.19 7.07 7.85
N SER A 13 -14.29 8.02 7.63
CA SER A 13 -14.50 9.46 7.96
C SER A 13 -14.99 10.26 6.75
N THR A 14 -15.20 11.54 6.97
CA THR A 14 -15.52 12.53 5.92
C THR A 14 -14.28 13.26 5.39
N VAL A 15 -13.09 12.94 5.89
CA VAL A 15 -11.86 13.71 5.64
C VAL A 15 -11.58 13.95 4.15
N PHE A 16 -11.82 12.97 3.29
CA PHE A 16 -11.61 13.12 1.84
C PHE A 16 -12.73 13.91 1.14
N GLN A 17 -13.89 14.06 1.78
CA GLN A 17 -14.97 14.93 1.32
C GLN A 17 -14.67 16.37 1.74
N ASP A 18 -14.20 16.56 2.97
CA ASP A 18 -13.86 17.85 3.52
C ASP A 18 -12.58 18.44 2.91
N PHE A 19 -11.63 17.56 2.57
CA PHE A 19 -10.32 17.91 2.01
C PHE A 19 -10.04 17.13 0.73
N PRO A 20 -10.73 17.42 -0.40
CA PRO A 20 -10.64 16.60 -1.63
C PRO A 20 -9.28 16.63 -2.33
N LYS A 21 -8.41 17.57 -1.98
CA LYS A 21 -7.03 17.66 -2.51
C LYS A 21 -5.99 16.99 -1.61
N LEU A 22 -6.41 16.49 -0.45
CA LEU A 22 -5.51 15.84 0.50
C LEU A 22 -5.01 14.52 -0.08
N LYS A 23 -3.71 14.33 -0.07
CA LYS A 23 -3.04 13.07 -0.43
C LYS A 23 -2.40 12.49 0.82
N ILE A 24 -2.75 11.29 1.17
CA ILE A 24 -2.20 10.58 2.34
C ILE A 24 -1.46 9.35 1.84
N ILE A 25 -0.21 9.21 2.27
CA ILE A 25 0.59 8.01 2.06
C ILE A 25 0.63 7.25 3.38
N VAL A 26 0.23 6.00 3.33
CA VAL A 26 0.20 5.10 4.49
C VAL A 26 1.44 4.24 4.47
N SER A 27 2.14 4.19 5.60
CA SER A 27 3.34 3.38 5.78
C SER A 27 3.03 1.89 5.84
N HIS A 28 4.06 1.08 5.59
CA HIS A 28 4.05 -0.38 5.76
C HIS A 28 2.87 -1.07 5.05
N GLY A 29 2.56 -0.61 3.82
CA GLY A 29 1.47 -1.17 3.01
C GLY A 29 0.09 -1.09 3.65
N GLY A 30 -0.09 -0.24 4.68
CA GLY A 30 -1.35 -0.12 5.42
C GLY A 30 -1.54 -1.17 6.51
N GLY A 31 -0.46 -1.76 6.99
CA GLY A 31 -0.49 -2.74 8.07
C GLY A 31 -1.28 -4.01 7.72
N ALA A 32 -2.24 -4.39 8.54
CA ALA A 32 -3.04 -5.59 8.34
C ALA A 32 -4.23 -5.40 7.36
N ILE A 33 -4.43 -4.21 6.79
CA ILE A 33 -5.59 -3.92 5.92
C ILE A 33 -5.68 -4.88 4.72
N PRO A 34 -4.63 -5.11 3.92
CA PRO A 34 -4.73 -6.01 2.78
C PRO A 34 -5.09 -7.44 3.19
N TYR A 35 -4.50 -7.92 4.28
CA TYR A 35 -4.71 -9.27 4.80
C TYR A 35 -6.13 -9.45 5.37
N GLN A 36 -6.67 -8.44 6.04
CA GLN A 36 -7.96 -8.49 6.73
C GLN A 36 -9.11 -7.83 5.96
N LEU A 37 -8.92 -7.55 4.67
CA LEU A 37 -9.88 -6.79 3.85
C LEU A 37 -11.33 -7.28 4.02
N GLY A 38 -11.57 -8.58 3.97
CA GLY A 38 -12.91 -9.15 4.11
C GLY A 38 -13.59 -8.82 5.46
N ARG A 39 -12.81 -8.69 6.53
CA ARG A 39 -13.35 -8.31 7.84
C ARG A 39 -13.77 -6.84 7.90
N PHE A 40 -13.07 -5.97 7.18
CA PHE A 40 -13.44 -4.55 7.08
C PHE A 40 -14.57 -4.31 6.06
N GLU A 41 -14.64 -5.16 5.03
CA GLU A 41 -15.69 -5.10 4.02
C GLU A 41 -17.08 -5.45 4.60
N ALA A 42 -17.16 -6.50 5.40
CA ALA A 42 -18.42 -6.99 5.93
C ALA A 42 -19.26 -5.92 6.70
N PRO A 43 -18.68 -5.11 7.60
CA PRO A 43 -19.42 -4.01 8.23
C PRO A 43 -19.85 -2.92 7.24
N SER A 44 -19.07 -2.64 6.21
CA SER A 44 -19.41 -1.65 5.19
C SER A 44 -20.64 -2.08 4.39
N LEU A 45 -20.68 -3.33 3.97
CA LEU A 45 -21.83 -3.91 3.27
C LEU A 45 -23.08 -3.94 4.15
N ARG A 46 -22.93 -4.27 5.45
CA ARG A 46 -24.06 -4.31 6.41
C ARG A 46 -24.73 -2.94 6.57
N ARG A 47 -24.02 -1.83 6.40
CA ARG A 47 -24.59 -0.48 6.48
C ARG A 47 -25.58 -0.18 5.35
N GLY A 48 -25.61 -0.99 4.28
CA GLY A 48 -26.57 -0.84 3.18
C GLY A 48 -26.38 0.40 2.32
N THR A 49 -25.26 1.10 2.43
CA THR A 49 -24.98 2.34 1.65
C THR A 49 -24.52 2.03 0.22
N GLY A 50 -24.30 0.78 -0.13
CA GLY A 50 -23.71 0.36 -1.40
C GLY A 50 -22.20 0.65 -1.55
N LYS A 51 -21.60 1.34 -0.58
CA LYS A 51 -20.17 1.64 -0.59
C LYS A 51 -19.38 0.49 0.03
N ARG A 52 -18.31 0.12 -0.62
CA ARG A 52 -17.36 -0.88 -0.13
C ARG A 52 -16.22 -0.21 0.61
N PHE A 53 -15.68 -0.88 1.63
CA PHE A 53 -14.47 -0.42 2.31
C PHE A 53 -13.29 -0.37 1.33
N SER A 54 -13.19 -1.37 0.44
CA SER A 54 -12.18 -1.44 -0.61
C SER A 54 -12.18 -0.24 -1.56
N ASP A 55 -13.33 0.35 -1.86
CA ASP A 55 -13.41 1.55 -2.69
C ASP A 55 -12.75 2.75 -1.99
N GLY A 56 -12.91 2.83 -0.66
CA GLY A 56 -12.29 3.88 0.16
C GLY A 56 -10.75 3.76 0.21
N LEU A 57 -10.21 2.55 0.13
CA LEU A 57 -8.76 2.34 0.13
C LEU A 57 -8.07 3.03 -1.06
N ARG A 58 -8.74 3.18 -2.18
CA ARG A 58 -8.21 3.83 -3.37
C ARG A 58 -8.09 5.36 -3.26
N GLN A 59 -8.56 5.95 -2.17
CA GLN A 59 -8.34 7.36 -1.85
C GLN A 59 -6.97 7.60 -1.21
N LEU A 60 -6.31 6.53 -0.76
CA LEU A 60 -5.01 6.54 -0.12
C LEU A 60 -3.92 6.04 -1.06
N TYR A 61 -2.68 6.37 -0.73
CA TYR A 61 -1.48 5.79 -1.31
C TYR A 61 -0.77 4.95 -0.25
N TYR A 62 0.04 4.00 -0.67
CA TYR A 62 0.71 3.04 0.22
C TYR A 62 2.17 2.89 -0.20
N ASP A 63 3.08 2.84 0.75
CA ASP A 63 4.44 2.47 0.44
C ASP A 63 4.59 0.94 0.24
N THR A 64 5.72 0.53 -0.29
CA THR A 64 6.07 -0.88 -0.50
C THR A 64 7.01 -1.41 0.59
N VAL A 65 7.00 -0.85 1.78
CA VAL A 65 7.83 -1.27 2.91
C VAL A 65 7.29 -2.57 3.50
N LEU A 66 7.40 -3.63 2.69
CA LEU A 66 6.96 -4.99 3.00
C LEU A 66 8.08 -5.94 2.58
N TYR A 67 8.57 -6.75 3.51
CA TYR A 67 9.82 -7.49 3.33
C TYR A 67 9.63 -8.91 2.77
N THR A 68 8.45 -9.19 2.19
CA THR A 68 8.18 -10.45 1.49
C THR A 68 7.43 -10.21 0.19
N GLU A 69 7.70 -11.04 -0.80
CA GLU A 69 7.04 -10.96 -2.11
C GLU A 69 5.52 -11.16 -2.02
N ASP A 70 5.07 -12.10 -1.17
CA ASP A 70 3.64 -12.37 -0.99
C ASP A 70 2.90 -11.18 -0.40
N ALA A 71 3.51 -10.47 0.56
CA ALA A 71 2.91 -9.25 1.11
C ALA A 71 2.81 -8.13 0.06
N LEU A 72 3.85 -7.95 -0.78
CA LEU A 72 3.82 -7.01 -1.91
C LEU A 72 2.73 -7.38 -2.92
N ARG A 73 2.62 -8.65 -3.30
CA ARG A 73 1.56 -9.15 -4.20
C ARG A 73 0.17 -8.86 -3.63
N LEU A 74 -0.03 -9.14 -2.35
CA LEU A 74 -1.30 -8.92 -1.69
C LEU A 74 -1.65 -7.43 -1.64
N LEU A 75 -0.71 -6.56 -1.29
CA LEU A 75 -0.91 -5.11 -1.32
C LEU A 75 -1.35 -4.65 -2.70
N ILE A 76 -0.53 -4.93 -3.73
CA ILE A 76 -0.79 -4.48 -5.11
C ILE A 76 -2.15 -4.99 -5.62
N LYS A 77 -2.49 -6.24 -5.33
CA LYS A 77 -3.78 -6.83 -5.67
C LYS A 77 -4.95 -6.11 -4.98
N THR A 78 -4.75 -5.67 -3.74
CA THR A 78 -5.81 -5.07 -2.92
C THR A 78 -6.07 -3.63 -3.29
N VAL A 79 -5.02 -2.80 -3.42
CA VAL A 79 -5.17 -1.35 -3.60
C VAL A 79 -4.95 -0.89 -5.04
N GLY A 80 -4.31 -1.71 -5.86
CA GLY A 80 -3.91 -1.39 -7.22
C GLY A 80 -2.50 -0.78 -7.32
N ALA A 81 -1.79 -1.08 -8.40
CA ALA A 81 -0.44 -0.58 -8.63
C ALA A 81 -0.35 0.96 -8.69
N ASP A 82 -1.43 1.62 -9.13
CA ASP A 82 -1.53 3.08 -9.20
C ASP A 82 -1.64 3.77 -7.82
N ARG A 83 -1.73 3.00 -6.75
CA ARG A 83 -1.77 3.47 -5.36
C ARG A 83 -0.52 3.12 -4.56
N CYS A 84 0.41 2.38 -5.13
CA CYS A 84 1.64 1.98 -4.48
C CYS A 84 2.80 2.91 -4.85
N LEU A 85 3.59 3.32 -3.86
CA LEU A 85 4.82 4.08 -4.02
C LEU A 85 6.00 3.25 -3.52
N PHE A 86 7.08 3.23 -4.30
CA PHE A 86 8.29 2.52 -3.90
C PHE A 86 8.91 3.15 -2.65
N GLY A 87 9.13 2.33 -1.64
CA GLY A 87 9.83 2.67 -0.40
C GLY A 87 10.48 1.43 0.19
N THR A 88 11.56 1.60 0.95
CA THR A 88 12.36 0.51 1.54
C THR A 88 12.52 0.64 3.05
N GLU A 89 12.33 1.84 3.60
CA GLU A 89 12.66 2.17 5.00
C GLU A 89 14.16 1.99 5.34
N CYS A 90 15.03 2.06 4.35
CA CYS A 90 16.48 1.92 4.57
C CYS A 90 17.11 3.28 4.92
N PRO A 91 17.85 3.39 6.06
CA PRO A 91 18.03 2.40 7.14
C PRO A 91 16.85 2.36 8.11
N GLY A 92 16.39 1.18 8.48
CA GLY A 92 15.28 0.99 9.41
C GLY A 92 15.18 -0.45 9.91
N THR A 93 13.96 -0.85 10.29
CA THR A 93 13.70 -2.19 10.83
C THR A 93 14.15 -3.31 9.87
N GLY A 94 14.00 -3.09 8.57
CA GLY A 94 14.39 -4.05 7.54
C GLY A 94 15.87 -4.11 7.22
N SER A 95 16.71 -3.26 7.80
CA SER A 95 18.17 -3.24 7.57
C SER A 95 18.89 -4.39 8.25
N SER A 96 18.29 -5.57 8.25
CA SER A 96 18.84 -6.83 8.76
C SER A 96 19.14 -7.77 7.60
N VAL A 97 20.31 -8.41 7.67
CA VAL A 97 20.70 -9.39 6.65
C VAL A 97 20.11 -10.76 7.00
N ASP A 98 19.34 -11.30 6.09
CA ASP A 98 18.86 -12.68 6.18
C ASP A 98 20.06 -13.65 6.00
N PRO A 99 20.38 -14.49 6.99
CA PRO A 99 21.52 -15.38 6.92
C PRO A 99 21.38 -16.49 5.87
N VAL A 100 20.16 -16.78 5.41
CA VAL A 100 19.89 -17.81 4.41
C VAL A 100 20.15 -17.27 2.99
N THR A 101 19.68 -16.06 2.72
CA THR A 101 19.78 -15.47 1.37
C THR A 101 20.98 -14.53 1.21
N GLY A 102 21.57 -14.08 2.30
CA GLY A 102 22.63 -13.06 2.32
C GLY A 102 22.16 -11.66 1.91
N ARG A 103 20.85 -11.45 1.81
CA ARG A 103 20.26 -10.17 1.40
C ARG A 103 19.75 -9.38 2.58
N SER A 104 19.86 -8.05 2.51
CA SER A 104 19.14 -7.18 3.43
C SER A 104 17.64 -7.27 3.17
N MET A 105 16.84 -7.37 4.23
CA MET A 105 15.39 -7.49 4.14
C MET A 105 14.75 -6.24 3.50
N ASP A 106 15.35 -5.07 3.69
CA ASP A 106 14.91 -3.80 3.09
C ASP A 106 15.28 -3.64 1.60
N ASN A 107 15.99 -4.63 1.02
CA ASN A 107 16.23 -4.67 -0.42
C ASN A 107 15.00 -5.16 -1.19
N VAL A 108 13.94 -4.36 -1.15
CA VAL A 108 12.61 -4.67 -1.70
C VAL A 108 12.58 -4.62 -3.23
N LYS A 109 13.50 -3.86 -3.85
CA LYS A 109 13.49 -3.63 -5.30
C LYS A 109 13.52 -4.93 -6.12
N PRO A 110 14.45 -5.87 -5.90
CA PRO A 110 14.48 -7.12 -6.67
C PRO A 110 13.22 -7.97 -6.45
N MET A 111 12.64 -7.95 -5.25
CA MET A 111 11.39 -8.68 -5.00
C MET A 111 10.27 -8.13 -5.88
N LEU A 112 10.12 -6.80 -5.93
CA LEU A 112 9.08 -6.16 -6.73
C LEU A 112 9.32 -6.36 -8.24
N GLU A 113 10.58 -6.30 -8.70
CA GLU A 113 10.96 -6.56 -10.09
C GLU A 113 10.60 -7.99 -10.53
N ASN A 114 10.72 -8.96 -9.64
CA ASN A 114 10.47 -10.38 -9.94
C ASN A 114 8.99 -10.78 -9.85
N ILE A 115 8.08 -9.93 -9.38
CA ILE A 115 6.66 -10.27 -9.36
C ILE A 115 6.11 -10.39 -10.79
N GLU A 116 5.90 -11.60 -11.26
CA GLU A 116 5.45 -11.88 -12.64
C GLU A 116 4.02 -11.38 -12.91
N THR A 117 3.17 -11.37 -11.89
CA THR A 117 1.77 -10.94 -12.01
C THR A 117 1.58 -9.43 -12.10
N VAL A 118 2.66 -8.65 -11.94
CA VAL A 118 2.65 -7.19 -12.08
C VAL A 118 3.29 -6.82 -13.40
N SER A 119 2.56 -6.13 -14.26
CA SER A 119 3.04 -5.71 -15.58
C SER A 119 4.23 -4.74 -15.48
N ALA A 120 5.05 -4.67 -16.53
CA ALA A 120 6.14 -3.70 -16.60
C ALA A 120 5.64 -2.24 -16.45
N ALA A 121 4.49 -1.93 -17.02
CA ALA A 121 3.86 -0.62 -16.88
C ALA A 121 3.44 -0.33 -15.43
N ASP A 122 2.93 -1.32 -14.71
CA ASP A 122 2.55 -1.14 -13.31
C ASP A 122 3.79 -1.04 -12.39
N LYS A 123 4.84 -1.78 -12.68
CA LYS A 123 6.14 -1.62 -12.00
C LYS A 123 6.69 -0.21 -12.18
N GLN A 124 6.62 0.33 -13.40
CA GLN A 124 7.03 1.71 -13.69
C GLN A 124 6.22 2.73 -12.84
N LYS A 125 4.89 2.55 -12.73
CA LYS A 125 4.07 3.39 -11.85
C LYS A 125 4.55 3.33 -10.41
N ILE A 126 4.76 2.14 -9.87
CA ILE A 126 5.18 1.96 -8.48
C ILE A 126 6.56 2.59 -8.24
N PHE A 127 7.52 2.34 -9.13
CA PHE A 127 8.89 2.83 -8.96
C PHE A 127 9.05 4.34 -9.18
N CYS A 128 8.19 4.98 -9.98
CA CYS A 128 8.42 6.34 -10.41
C CYS A 128 7.15 7.19 -10.55
N ASP A 129 6.21 6.77 -11.41
CA ASP A 129 5.18 7.67 -11.93
C ASP A 129 4.20 8.11 -10.84
N ASN A 130 3.85 7.21 -9.92
CA ASN A 130 2.97 7.54 -8.81
C ASN A 130 3.58 8.59 -7.88
N ALA A 131 4.87 8.46 -7.56
CA ALA A 131 5.57 9.47 -6.74
C ALA A 131 5.61 10.83 -7.45
N LYS A 132 5.91 10.83 -8.75
CA LYS A 132 5.84 12.07 -9.55
C LYS A 132 4.47 12.73 -9.48
N ALA A 133 3.40 11.95 -9.64
CA ALA A 133 2.03 12.46 -9.59
C ALA A 133 1.62 12.94 -8.19
N VAL A 134 2.03 12.22 -7.14
CA VAL A 134 1.70 12.58 -5.75
C VAL A 134 2.40 13.87 -5.33
N PHE A 135 3.70 13.99 -5.65
CA PHE A 135 4.53 15.12 -5.23
C PHE A 135 4.64 16.24 -6.27
N ASN A 136 3.93 16.14 -7.41
CA ASN A 136 4.00 17.08 -8.54
C ASN A 136 5.44 17.28 -9.06
N LEU A 137 6.21 16.20 -9.17
CA LEU A 137 7.58 16.22 -9.69
C LEU A 137 7.57 16.18 -11.22
N LYS A 138 8.58 16.82 -11.82
CA LYS A 138 8.81 16.83 -13.28
C LYS A 138 9.60 15.61 -13.74
#